data_57210aedabf181e27f20224e628fedc0
#
_entry.id   57210aedabf181e27f20224e628fedc0
#
_cell.length_a   1.000
_cell.length_b   1.000
_cell.length_c   1.000
_cell.angle_alpha   90.00
_cell.angle_beta   90.00
_cell.angle_gamma   90.00
#
_symmetry.space_group_name_H-M   'P 1'
#
loop_
_entity.id
_entity.type
_entity.pdbx_description
1 polymer ?
#
loop_
_entity_poly.entity_id
_entity_poly.type
_entity_poly.pdbx_seq_one_letter_code
_entity_poly.pdbx_strand_id
1 'polypeptide(L)'
;NPNTMKTGTIFSIEEFAIHDGPGIRTTIFLKGCPLHCAWCHNPEGISPQPQYMIKKGVKSICGYQITVEELIAIIDIYRLNRGGITLTGGEPLFQPDFITELLEQLPDIHTAIETSGYANTHTFSKVISLANLILFDIKHTDPEMHRKYTGVDNTIITVLCDSGQDFILRIPLIPGVNDTRENMTAIFERIKNAQNLIRVEILRYHRTAGAKYAMIGEKYHPPFDTRKTPQLF
;
A
#
# COMPACT_ATOMS: atom_id res chain seq x y z
N ASN A 1 -14.08 -20.33 -20.64
CA ASN A 1 -12.75 -20.93 -20.64
C ASN A 1 -12.12 -20.79 -19.24
N PRO A 2 -11.92 -21.86 -18.49
CA PRO A 2 -11.33 -21.79 -17.14
C PRO A 2 -9.81 -21.57 -17.12
N ASN A 3 -9.18 -21.17 -18.21
CA ASN A 3 -7.72 -21.14 -18.33
C ASN A 3 -7.17 -19.81 -18.89
N THR A 4 -7.82 -18.69 -18.66
CA THR A 4 -7.20 -17.39 -18.94
C THR A 4 -6.45 -16.95 -17.67
N MET A 5 -5.12 -17.03 -17.70
CA MET A 5 -4.23 -16.49 -16.66
C MET A 5 -4.62 -15.06 -16.31
N LYS A 6 -4.66 -14.76 -15.02
CA LYS A 6 -4.97 -13.41 -14.55
C LYS A 6 -3.84 -12.46 -14.92
N THR A 7 -4.24 -11.28 -15.33
CA THR A 7 -3.32 -10.20 -15.69
C THR A 7 -3.50 -9.04 -14.73
N GLY A 8 -2.41 -8.52 -14.22
CA GLY A 8 -2.37 -7.32 -13.39
C GLY A 8 -1.67 -6.17 -14.10
N THR A 9 -1.90 -4.96 -13.62
CA THR A 9 -1.17 -3.78 -14.07
C THR A 9 -0.23 -3.33 -12.96
N ILE A 10 1.07 -3.29 -13.23
CA ILE A 10 2.11 -2.83 -12.31
C ILE A 10 2.85 -1.63 -12.90
N PHE A 11 3.56 -0.85 -12.06
CA PHE A 11 4.35 0.26 -12.60
C PHE A 11 5.83 0.22 -12.18
N SER A 12 6.19 -0.57 -11.18
CA SER A 12 7.58 -0.76 -10.78
C SER A 12 7.78 -2.12 -10.11
N ILE A 13 8.98 -2.65 -10.24
CA ILE A 13 9.51 -3.72 -9.39
C ILE A 13 10.80 -3.18 -8.81
N GLU A 14 10.91 -3.11 -7.50
CA GLU A 14 12.10 -2.65 -6.79
C GLU A 14 12.76 -3.82 -6.07
N GLU A 15 13.99 -4.09 -6.45
CA GLU A 15 14.85 -5.09 -5.84
C GLU A 15 15.56 -4.48 -4.62
N PHE A 16 15.90 -5.32 -3.65
CA PHE A 16 16.66 -4.93 -2.45
C PHE A 16 15.97 -3.87 -1.56
N ALA A 17 14.64 -3.83 -1.55
CA ALA A 17 13.88 -2.98 -0.63
C ALA A 17 14.09 -3.43 0.83
N ILE A 18 14.36 -2.47 1.73
CA ILE A 18 14.65 -2.73 3.15
C ILE A 18 13.62 -2.13 4.11
N HIS A 19 12.63 -1.40 3.57
CA HIS A 19 11.59 -0.74 4.36
C HIS A 19 10.19 -1.33 4.16
N ASP A 20 10.05 -2.33 3.30
CA ASP A 20 8.76 -2.88 2.89
C ASP A 20 8.45 -4.22 3.56
N GLY A 21 8.87 -4.38 4.81
CA GLY A 21 8.70 -5.58 5.61
C GLY A 21 10.04 -6.16 6.09
N PRO A 22 10.05 -7.35 6.69
CA PRO A 22 11.25 -7.96 7.26
C PRO A 22 12.22 -8.44 6.17
N GLY A 23 13.52 -8.21 6.40
CA GLY A 23 14.59 -8.64 5.50
C GLY A 23 14.74 -7.78 4.25
N ILE A 24 15.51 -8.26 3.29
CA ILE A 24 15.68 -7.64 1.97
C ILE A 24 14.63 -8.24 1.04
N ARG A 25 13.81 -7.40 0.41
CA ARG A 25 12.62 -7.82 -0.33
C ARG A 25 12.64 -7.35 -1.78
N THR A 26 11.87 -8.04 -2.61
CA THR A 26 11.45 -7.54 -3.91
C THR A 26 10.06 -6.92 -3.77
N THR A 27 9.95 -5.62 -4.03
CA THR A 27 8.69 -4.88 -3.87
C THR A 27 8.05 -4.65 -5.24
N ILE A 28 6.79 -5.06 -5.38
CA ILE A 28 6.01 -4.98 -6.62
C ILE A 28 4.96 -3.89 -6.43
N PHE A 29 4.99 -2.88 -7.28
CA PHE A 29 4.10 -1.72 -7.22
C PHE A 29 2.96 -1.86 -8.23
N LEU A 30 1.75 -2.14 -7.73
CA LEU A 30 0.54 -2.27 -8.54
C LEU A 30 -0.08 -0.91 -8.87
N LYS A 31 -0.75 -0.81 -10.01
CA LYS A 31 -1.56 0.35 -10.39
C LYS A 31 -3.02 0.19 -9.95
N GLY A 32 -3.68 1.31 -9.80
CA GLY A 32 -5.05 1.42 -9.31
C GLY A 32 -5.08 1.65 -7.80
N CYS A 33 -5.68 2.75 -7.41
CA CYS A 33 -5.96 3.07 -6.01
C CYS A 33 -7.30 3.80 -5.95
N PRO A 34 -8.25 3.34 -5.14
CA PRO A 34 -9.49 4.06 -4.92
C PRO A 34 -9.32 5.29 -4.03
N LEU A 35 -8.18 5.38 -3.33
CA LEU A 35 -7.83 6.52 -2.49
C LEU A 35 -7.12 7.61 -3.28
N HIS A 36 -7.36 8.87 -2.90
CA HIS A 36 -6.67 10.06 -3.38
C HIS A 36 -6.06 10.82 -2.19
N CYS A 37 -5.18 10.12 -1.46
CA CYS A 37 -4.56 10.67 -0.25
C CYS A 37 -3.86 12.00 -0.55
N ALA A 38 -4.16 13.03 0.22
CA ALA A 38 -3.58 14.37 0.05
C ALA A 38 -2.05 14.40 0.20
N TRP A 39 -1.45 13.34 0.73
CA TRP A 39 0.00 13.15 0.90
C TRP A 39 0.55 11.98 0.09
N CYS A 40 -0.10 11.57 -0.98
CA CYS A 40 0.32 10.40 -1.75
C CYS A 40 1.75 10.55 -2.26
N HIS A 41 2.57 9.52 -2.04
CA HIS A 41 3.96 9.46 -2.52
C HIS A 41 4.09 8.81 -3.89
N ASN A 42 3.06 8.07 -4.33
CA ASN A 42 3.05 7.33 -5.59
C ASN A 42 1.81 7.70 -6.43
N PRO A 43 1.65 8.99 -6.84
CA PRO A 43 0.48 9.42 -7.60
C PRO A 43 0.39 8.69 -8.96
N GLU A 44 1.51 8.22 -9.50
CA GLU A 44 1.57 7.37 -10.69
C GLU A 44 0.90 5.99 -10.50
N GLY A 45 0.68 5.57 -9.27
CA GLY A 45 -0.03 4.35 -8.91
C GLY A 45 -1.56 4.50 -8.84
N ILE A 46 -2.10 5.74 -8.80
CA ILE A 46 -3.55 5.98 -8.60
C ILE A 46 -4.36 5.50 -9.80
N SER A 47 -3.98 5.91 -11.02
CA SER A 47 -4.66 5.44 -12.23
C SER A 47 -4.48 3.93 -12.42
N PRO A 48 -5.55 3.15 -12.70
CA PRO A 48 -5.42 1.73 -12.99
C PRO A 48 -4.79 1.45 -14.36
N GLN A 49 -4.79 2.45 -15.24
CA GLN A 49 -4.26 2.31 -16.61
C GLN A 49 -2.84 2.85 -16.71
N PRO A 50 -2.02 2.29 -17.62
CA PRO A 50 -0.76 2.90 -17.99
C PRO A 50 -0.95 4.36 -18.40
N GLN A 51 -0.03 5.23 -18.01
CA GLN A 51 -0.11 6.68 -18.29
C GLN A 51 1.25 7.25 -18.66
N TYR A 52 1.26 8.39 -19.34
CA TYR A 52 2.52 9.06 -19.62
C TYR A 52 3.11 9.67 -18.36
N MET A 53 4.44 9.57 -18.26
CA MET A 53 5.23 10.19 -17.20
C MET A 53 6.47 10.86 -17.82
N ILE A 54 6.79 12.07 -17.35
CA ILE A 54 7.99 12.79 -17.79
C ILE A 54 8.98 12.82 -16.65
N LYS A 55 10.08 12.09 -16.79
CA LYS A 55 11.16 12.06 -15.79
C LYS A 55 12.44 12.63 -16.40
N LYS A 56 12.98 13.71 -15.82
CA LYS A 56 14.18 14.39 -16.32
C LYS A 56 14.07 14.76 -17.82
N GLY A 57 12.91 15.22 -18.26
CA GLY A 57 12.65 15.60 -19.65
C GLY A 57 12.38 14.44 -20.61
N VAL A 58 12.50 13.20 -20.17
CA VAL A 58 12.20 12.01 -20.99
C VAL A 58 10.76 11.57 -20.72
N LYS A 59 9.96 11.50 -21.79
CA LYS A 59 8.58 11.01 -21.76
C LYS A 59 8.59 9.49 -21.93
N SER A 60 7.96 8.78 -21.00
CA SER A 60 7.81 7.32 -21.02
C SER A 60 6.41 6.91 -20.57
N ILE A 61 6.05 5.67 -20.78
CA ILE A 61 4.81 5.08 -20.23
C ILE A 61 5.13 4.52 -18.84
N CYS A 62 4.36 4.93 -17.85
CA CYS A 62 4.39 4.39 -16.50
C CYS A 62 3.26 3.38 -16.34
N GLY A 63 3.63 2.13 -16.12
CA GLY A 63 2.72 1.01 -15.99
C GLY A 63 2.64 0.13 -17.22
N TYR A 64 2.48 -1.16 -17.00
CA TYR A 64 2.33 -2.19 -18.01
C TYR A 64 1.54 -3.37 -17.44
N GLN A 65 0.93 -4.13 -18.33
CA GLN A 65 0.27 -5.37 -17.96
C GLN A 65 1.27 -6.51 -17.86
N ILE A 66 1.04 -7.39 -16.89
CA ILE A 66 1.86 -8.58 -16.66
C ILE A 66 0.96 -9.74 -16.22
N THR A 67 1.21 -10.93 -16.69
CA THR A 67 0.53 -12.14 -16.21
C THR A 67 1.13 -12.61 -14.88
N VAL A 68 0.40 -13.43 -14.13
CA VAL A 68 0.91 -14.06 -12.91
C VAL A 68 2.17 -14.87 -13.20
N GLU A 69 2.17 -15.64 -14.30
CA GLU A 69 3.29 -16.48 -14.69
C GLU A 69 4.56 -15.66 -15.02
N GLU A 70 4.41 -14.58 -15.78
CA GLU A 70 5.52 -13.67 -16.09
C GLU A 70 6.10 -13.04 -14.83
N LEU A 71 5.23 -12.63 -13.88
CA LEU A 71 5.67 -12.04 -12.62
C LEU A 71 6.39 -13.06 -11.74
N ILE A 72 5.91 -14.30 -11.67
CA ILE A 72 6.58 -15.38 -10.95
C ILE A 72 7.98 -15.65 -11.54
N ALA A 73 8.11 -15.68 -12.85
CA ALA A 73 9.42 -15.86 -13.50
C ALA A 73 10.41 -14.75 -13.11
N ILE A 74 9.95 -13.49 -12.96
CA ILE A 74 10.76 -12.39 -12.46
C ILE A 74 11.11 -12.59 -10.97
N ILE A 75 10.14 -12.95 -10.15
CA ILE A 75 10.35 -13.19 -8.70
C ILE A 75 11.38 -14.31 -8.49
N ASP A 76 11.35 -15.37 -9.30
CA ASP A 76 12.27 -16.49 -9.21
C ASP A 76 13.74 -16.10 -9.49
N ILE A 77 13.97 -15.12 -10.35
CA ILE A 77 15.31 -14.55 -10.56
C ILE A 77 15.84 -13.91 -9.27
N TYR A 78 14.97 -13.31 -8.48
CA TYR A 78 15.29 -12.60 -7.23
C TYR A 78 15.09 -13.43 -5.96
N ARG A 79 14.83 -14.72 -6.06
CA ARG A 79 14.67 -15.65 -4.91
C ARG A 79 15.84 -15.63 -3.92
N LEU A 80 16.98 -15.10 -4.30
CA LEU A 80 18.13 -14.88 -3.40
C LEU A 80 17.85 -13.81 -2.33
N ASN A 81 16.83 -12.97 -2.52
CA ASN A 81 16.38 -12.01 -1.53
C ASN A 81 15.60 -12.75 -0.41
N ARG A 82 16.30 -13.14 0.63
CA ARG A 82 15.79 -13.98 1.73
C ARG A 82 14.61 -13.36 2.51
N GLY A 83 14.26 -12.10 2.28
CA GLY A 83 13.13 -11.41 2.90
C GLY A 83 11.77 -11.71 2.25
N GLY A 84 11.76 -12.19 1.00
CA GLY A 84 10.53 -12.46 0.25
C GLY A 84 10.08 -11.28 -0.63
N ILE A 85 8.77 -11.22 -0.91
CA ILE A 85 8.17 -10.17 -1.73
C ILE A 85 7.20 -9.31 -0.95
N THR A 86 6.99 -8.07 -1.41
CA THR A 86 5.93 -7.17 -0.93
C THR A 86 5.10 -6.66 -2.09
N LEU A 87 3.79 -6.78 -1.99
CA LEU A 87 2.83 -6.19 -2.91
C LEU A 87 2.37 -4.85 -2.34
N THR A 88 2.54 -3.77 -3.10
CA THR A 88 2.20 -2.40 -2.73
C THR A 88 1.83 -1.58 -3.99
N GLY A 89 2.02 -0.27 -3.97
CA GLY A 89 1.90 0.61 -5.14
C GLY A 89 0.78 1.62 -5.01
N GLY A 90 -0.34 1.42 -5.73
CA GLY A 90 -1.62 2.05 -5.48
C GLY A 90 -2.27 1.37 -4.27
N GLU A 91 -3.31 0.60 -4.50
CA GLU A 91 -3.92 -0.28 -3.48
C GLU A 91 -3.93 -1.71 -4.05
N PRO A 92 -3.19 -2.67 -3.49
CA PRO A 92 -3.16 -4.04 -3.99
C PRO A 92 -4.54 -4.70 -4.08
N LEU A 93 -5.43 -4.38 -3.12
CA LEU A 93 -6.81 -4.89 -3.10
C LEU A 93 -7.68 -4.34 -4.24
N PHE A 94 -7.18 -3.43 -5.05
CA PHE A 94 -7.83 -2.97 -6.28
C PHE A 94 -7.77 -4.03 -7.39
N GLN A 95 -6.80 -4.94 -7.33
CA GLN A 95 -6.62 -6.04 -8.29
C GLN A 95 -6.71 -7.42 -7.59
N PRO A 96 -7.80 -7.73 -6.88
CA PRO A 96 -7.87 -8.85 -5.95
C PRO A 96 -7.70 -10.21 -6.63
N ASP A 97 -8.23 -10.40 -7.83
CA ASP A 97 -8.11 -11.68 -8.56
C ASP A 97 -6.68 -11.98 -8.96
N PHE A 98 -5.94 -10.95 -9.43
CA PHE A 98 -4.55 -11.07 -9.82
C PHE A 98 -3.67 -11.41 -8.61
N ILE A 99 -3.80 -10.67 -7.50
CA ILE A 99 -2.98 -10.92 -6.32
C ILE A 99 -3.34 -12.23 -5.61
N THR A 100 -4.60 -12.64 -5.64
CA THR A 100 -5.02 -13.95 -5.11
C THR A 100 -4.31 -15.08 -5.85
N GLU A 101 -4.40 -15.09 -7.19
CA GLU A 101 -3.75 -16.13 -8.02
C GLU A 101 -2.22 -16.12 -7.83
N LEU A 102 -1.61 -14.94 -7.75
CA LEU A 102 -0.17 -14.81 -7.50
C LEU A 102 0.23 -15.41 -6.15
N LEU A 103 -0.48 -15.07 -5.07
CA LEU A 103 -0.17 -15.56 -3.72
C LEU A 103 -0.37 -17.08 -3.60
N GLU A 104 -1.40 -17.63 -4.23
CA GLU A 104 -1.65 -19.08 -4.26
C GLU A 104 -0.53 -19.87 -4.94
N GLN A 105 0.21 -19.24 -5.86
CA GLN A 105 1.32 -19.86 -6.58
C GLN A 105 2.70 -19.63 -5.92
N LEU A 106 2.77 -18.95 -4.78
CA LEU A 106 4.01 -18.63 -4.08
C LEU A 106 4.07 -19.17 -2.64
N PRO A 107 3.74 -20.47 -2.40
CA PRO A 107 3.62 -21.01 -1.04
C PRO A 107 4.95 -21.01 -0.26
N ASP A 108 6.08 -21.04 -0.96
CA ASP A 108 7.42 -21.15 -0.38
C ASP A 108 8.14 -19.79 -0.25
N ILE A 109 7.48 -18.71 -0.60
CA ILE A 109 8.04 -17.36 -0.55
C ILE A 109 7.27 -16.56 0.52
N HIS A 110 8.01 -15.93 1.44
CA HIS A 110 7.40 -15.02 2.41
C HIS A 110 6.80 -13.81 1.69
N THR A 111 5.49 -13.65 1.79
CA THR A 111 4.73 -12.60 1.12
C THR A 111 4.21 -11.57 2.12
N ALA A 112 4.35 -10.29 1.79
CA ALA A 112 3.73 -9.19 2.52
C ALA A 112 2.82 -8.38 1.60
N ILE A 113 1.75 -7.81 2.15
CA ILE A 113 0.86 -6.88 1.46
C ILE A 113 0.81 -5.58 2.23
N GLU A 114 1.19 -4.49 1.57
CA GLU A 114 0.99 -3.14 2.09
C GLU A 114 -0.33 -2.59 1.57
N THR A 115 -1.27 -2.30 2.47
CA THR A 115 -2.64 -1.95 2.11
C THR A 115 -3.26 -0.96 3.09
N SER A 116 -4.15 -0.10 2.60
CA SER A 116 -5.07 0.68 3.42
C SER A 116 -6.29 -0.12 3.88
N GLY A 117 -6.46 -1.33 3.36
CA GLY A 117 -7.60 -2.20 3.61
C GLY A 117 -8.88 -1.79 2.91
N TYR A 118 -8.84 -0.84 1.97
CA TYR A 118 -10.05 -0.39 1.28
C TYR A 118 -10.54 -1.40 0.24
N ALA A 119 -11.34 -2.33 0.70
CA ALA A 119 -12.05 -3.34 -0.08
C ALA A 119 -13.32 -3.76 0.67
N ASN A 120 -14.20 -4.53 0.02
CA ASN A 120 -15.25 -5.20 0.78
C ASN A 120 -14.65 -6.28 1.71
N THR A 121 -15.33 -6.56 2.82
CA THR A 121 -14.84 -7.47 3.86
C THR A 121 -14.47 -8.86 3.33
N HIS A 122 -15.24 -9.41 2.40
CA HIS A 122 -14.97 -10.72 1.82
C HIS A 122 -13.65 -10.74 1.04
N THR A 123 -13.46 -9.77 0.16
CA THR A 123 -12.20 -9.61 -0.62
C THR A 123 -11.01 -9.41 0.32
N PHE A 124 -11.15 -8.51 1.30
CA PHE A 124 -10.11 -8.25 2.28
C PHE A 124 -9.70 -9.53 3.02
N SER A 125 -10.66 -10.21 3.66
CA SER A 125 -10.40 -11.43 4.44
C SER A 125 -9.78 -12.54 3.57
N LYS A 126 -10.27 -12.73 2.36
CA LYS A 126 -9.72 -13.71 1.42
C LYS A 126 -8.25 -13.43 1.10
N VAL A 127 -7.93 -12.19 0.74
CA VAL A 127 -6.57 -11.84 0.30
C VAL A 127 -5.58 -11.87 1.46
N ILE A 128 -5.93 -11.31 2.62
CA ILE A 128 -5.01 -11.30 3.76
C ILE A 128 -4.69 -12.71 4.28
N SER A 129 -5.62 -13.66 4.16
CA SER A 129 -5.40 -15.06 4.58
C SER A 129 -4.36 -15.81 3.74
N LEU A 130 -4.00 -15.29 2.56
CA LEU A 130 -3.00 -15.86 1.67
C LEU A 130 -1.60 -15.26 1.87
N ALA A 131 -1.49 -14.12 2.56
CA ALA A 131 -0.21 -13.47 2.82
C ALA A 131 0.37 -13.90 4.18
N ASN A 132 1.70 -13.82 4.32
CA ASN A 132 2.36 -14.10 5.60
C ASN A 132 2.35 -12.87 6.53
N LEU A 133 2.27 -11.65 5.98
CA LEU A 133 2.34 -10.42 6.74
C LEU A 133 1.51 -9.32 6.08
N ILE A 134 0.80 -8.55 6.89
CA ILE A 134 0.10 -7.35 6.43
C ILE A 134 0.80 -6.10 6.96
N LEU A 135 1.17 -5.20 6.07
CA LEU A 135 1.60 -3.84 6.39
C LEU A 135 0.37 -2.94 6.25
N PHE A 136 -0.30 -2.67 7.35
CA PHE A 136 -1.61 -2.01 7.31
C PHE A 136 -1.48 -0.51 7.58
N ASP A 137 -1.85 0.28 6.60
CA ASP A 137 -1.80 1.75 6.67
C ASP A 137 -3.09 2.35 7.23
N ILE A 138 -3.10 2.75 8.50
CA ILE A 138 -4.20 3.53 9.06
C ILE A 138 -4.00 5.02 8.77
N LYS A 139 -4.89 5.61 7.97
CA LYS A 139 -4.75 7.02 7.53
C LYS A 139 -5.39 8.00 8.52
N HIS A 140 -6.58 7.70 9.04
CA HIS A 140 -7.30 8.44 10.07
C HIS A 140 -8.36 7.55 10.70
N THR A 141 -8.69 7.74 11.99
CA THR A 141 -9.73 6.96 12.68
C THR A 141 -11.13 7.53 12.50
N ASP A 142 -11.25 8.83 12.35
CA ASP A 142 -12.50 9.52 12.10
C ASP A 142 -12.90 9.37 10.62
N PRO A 143 -14.13 8.88 10.30
CA PRO A 143 -14.54 8.61 8.92
C PRO A 143 -14.67 9.88 8.06
N GLU A 144 -15.08 11.01 8.64
CA GLU A 144 -15.23 12.25 7.89
C GLU A 144 -13.86 12.83 7.52
N MET A 145 -12.94 12.84 8.48
CA MET A 145 -11.56 13.27 8.25
C MET A 145 -10.85 12.30 7.27
N HIS A 146 -11.07 10.99 7.41
CA HIS A 146 -10.55 10.03 6.46
C HIS A 146 -11.05 10.34 5.04
N ARG A 147 -12.36 10.49 4.85
CA ARG A 147 -12.94 10.84 3.55
C ARG A 147 -12.44 12.17 3.01
N LYS A 148 -12.31 13.19 3.87
CA LYS A 148 -11.79 14.51 3.49
C LYS A 148 -10.39 14.45 2.89
N TYR A 149 -9.51 13.61 3.44
CA TYR A 149 -8.10 13.59 3.08
C TYR A 149 -7.70 12.42 2.16
N THR A 150 -8.55 11.41 2.03
CA THR A 150 -8.26 10.24 1.18
C THR A 150 -9.29 10.00 0.09
N GLY A 151 -10.43 10.69 0.13
CA GLY A 151 -11.54 10.53 -0.81
C GLY A 151 -12.51 9.40 -0.49
N VAL A 152 -12.19 8.52 0.46
CA VAL A 152 -13.00 7.34 0.84
C VAL A 152 -13.15 7.23 2.36
N ASP A 153 -14.10 6.43 2.83
CA ASP A 153 -14.26 6.12 4.25
C ASP A 153 -13.31 5.01 4.72
N ASN A 154 -13.30 4.75 6.05
CA ASN A 154 -12.44 3.75 6.69
C ASN A 154 -13.28 2.75 7.50
N THR A 155 -13.13 1.45 7.30
CA THR A 155 -13.97 0.49 8.05
C THR A 155 -13.30 -0.82 8.48
N ILE A 156 -12.07 -1.13 8.07
CA ILE A 156 -11.60 -2.53 8.06
C ILE A 156 -10.60 -2.93 9.15
N ILE A 157 -10.05 -2.00 9.94
CA ILE A 157 -9.01 -2.37 10.92
C ILE A 157 -9.47 -3.41 11.96
N THR A 158 -10.73 -3.38 12.35
CA THR A 158 -11.29 -4.37 13.30
C THR A 158 -11.26 -5.78 12.73
N VAL A 159 -11.55 -5.92 11.43
CA VAL A 159 -11.49 -7.22 10.74
C VAL A 159 -10.07 -7.78 10.77
N LEU A 160 -9.06 -6.93 10.59
CA LEU A 160 -7.65 -7.35 10.65
C LEU A 160 -7.25 -7.78 12.06
N CYS A 161 -7.64 -7.01 13.10
CA CYS A 161 -7.34 -7.37 14.49
C CYS A 161 -7.91 -8.74 14.89
N ASP A 162 -9.07 -9.09 14.33
CA ASP A 162 -9.78 -10.36 14.65
C ASP A 162 -9.41 -11.51 13.69
N SER A 163 -8.64 -11.24 12.64
CA SER A 163 -8.33 -12.24 11.59
C SER A 163 -7.35 -13.33 12.02
N GLY A 164 -6.52 -13.05 13.03
CA GLY A 164 -5.37 -13.89 13.39
C GLY A 164 -4.17 -13.75 12.45
N GLN A 165 -4.27 -12.95 11.39
CA GLN A 165 -3.18 -12.68 10.45
C GLN A 165 -2.21 -11.67 11.04
N ASP A 166 -0.92 -11.98 11.09
CA ASP A 166 0.13 -11.09 11.60
C ASP A 166 0.19 -9.78 10.83
N PHE A 167 0.27 -8.67 11.54
CA PHE A 167 0.38 -7.37 10.90
C PHE A 167 1.30 -6.38 11.62
N ILE A 168 1.83 -5.45 10.83
CA ILE A 168 2.50 -4.24 11.27
C ILE A 168 1.57 -3.08 10.96
N LEU A 169 1.21 -2.30 11.99
CA LEU A 169 0.43 -1.08 11.78
C LEU A 169 1.34 0.05 11.35
N ARG A 170 1.04 0.67 10.22
CA ARG A 170 1.73 1.87 9.71
C ARG A 170 0.84 3.09 9.87
N ILE A 171 1.40 4.15 10.43
CA ILE A 171 0.70 5.42 10.63
C ILE A 171 1.47 6.50 9.87
N PRO A 172 1.04 6.85 8.64
CA PRO A 172 1.54 8.06 7.98
C PRO A 172 1.16 9.27 8.82
N LEU A 173 2.12 9.88 9.49
CA LEU A 173 1.88 10.98 10.42
C LEU A 173 1.97 12.32 9.68
N ILE A 174 0.82 12.96 9.46
CA ILE A 174 0.65 14.15 8.64
C ILE A 174 0.36 15.37 9.51
N PRO A 175 1.16 16.45 9.41
CA PRO A 175 1.06 17.60 10.31
C PRO A 175 -0.29 18.32 10.17
N GLY A 176 -1.00 18.46 11.30
CA GLY A 176 -2.31 19.11 11.40
C GLY A 176 -3.45 18.31 10.77
N VAL A 177 -3.24 17.05 10.42
CA VAL A 177 -4.27 16.16 9.87
C VAL A 177 -4.61 15.03 10.85
N ASN A 178 -3.67 14.13 11.09
CA ASN A 178 -3.87 12.95 11.94
C ASN A 178 -2.90 12.88 13.14
N ASP A 179 -2.02 13.86 13.27
CA ASP A 179 -1.07 14.03 14.36
C ASP A 179 -1.72 14.70 15.58
N THR A 180 -2.90 14.23 15.98
CA THR A 180 -3.64 14.73 17.14
C THR A 180 -3.72 13.66 18.23
N ARG A 181 -3.80 14.10 19.49
CA ARG A 181 -3.94 13.18 20.63
C ARG A 181 -5.17 12.30 20.49
N GLU A 182 -6.30 12.90 20.04
CA GLU A 182 -7.58 12.21 19.86
C GLU A 182 -7.45 11.08 18.85
N ASN A 183 -6.84 11.34 17.68
CA ASN A 183 -6.67 10.33 16.65
C ASN A 183 -5.71 9.22 17.11
N MET A 184 -4.59 9.57 17.76
CA MET A 184 -3.63 8.58 18.27
C MET A 184 -4.24 7.72 19.37
N THR A 185 -5.03 8.31 20.29
CA THR A 185 -5.77 7.56 21.30
C THR A 185 -6.79 6.61 20.65
N ALA A 186 -7.53 7.08 19.65
CA ALA A 186 -8.49 6.24 18.94
C ALA A 186 -7.85 5.09 18.17
N ILE A 187 -6.65 5.27 17.62
CA ILE A 187 -5.85 4.19 17.03
C ILE A 187 -5.49 3.16 18.11
N PHE A 188 -4.92 3.62 19.23
CA PHE A 188 -4.52 2.75 20.34
C PHE A 188 -5.71 1.90 20.85
N GLU A 189 -6.88 2.52 21.07
CA GLU A 189 -8.08 1.82 21.53
C GLU A 189 -8.52 0.69 20.57
N ARG A 190 -8.29 0.85 19.27
CA ARG A 190 -8.63 -0.16 18.26
C ARG A 190 -7.69 -1.36 18.26
N ILE A 191 -6.42 -1.14 18.60
CA ILE A 191 -5.37 -2.18 18.47
C ILE A 191 -4.92 -2.77 19.80
N LYS A 192 -5.27 -2.18 20.95
CA LYS A 192 -4.74 -2.57 22.27
C LYS A 192 -4.95 -4.04 22.65
N ASN A 193 -5.95 -4.70 22.06
CA ASN A 193 -6.26 -6.12 22.32
C ASN A 193 -5.86 -7.04 21.16
N ALA A 194 -5.30 -6.50 20.06
CA ALA A 194 -4.90 -7.30 18.91
C ALA A 194 -3.69 -8.18 19.26
N GLN A 195 -3.88 -9.50 19.26
CA GLN A 195 -2.83 -10.48 19.59
C GLN A 195 -1.88 -10.73 18.43
N ASN A 196 -2.30 -10.37 17.21
CA ASN A 196 -1.60 -10.53 15.95
C ASN A 196 -0.88 -9.24 15.47
N LEU A 197 -0.85 -8.20 16.31
CA LEU A 197 -0.06 -6.99 16.06
C LEU A 197 1.40 -7.20 16.44
N ILE A 198 2.31 -7.15 15.44
CA ILE A 198 3.75 -7.29 15.67
C ILE A 198 4.35 -6.00 16.24
N ARG A 199 4.05 -4.85 15.59
CA ARG A 199 4.52 -3.51 16.00
C ARG A 199 3.77 -2.39 15.31
N VAL A 200 3.99 -1.18 15.79
CA VAL A 200 3.51 0.07 15.17
C VAL A 200 4.70 0.82 14.57
N GLU A 201 4.56 1.25 13.32
CA GLU A 201 5.54 2.07 12.60
C GLU A 201 4.95 3.45 12.33
N ILE A 202 5.63 4.49 12.79
CA ILE A 202 5.27 5.88 12.52
C ILE A 202 6.04 6.36 11.29
N LEU A 203 5.32 6.61 10.20
CA LEU A 203 5.87 7.11 8.95
C LEU A 203 5.69 8.63 8.90
N ARG A 204 6.73 9.38 9.27
CA ARG A 204 6.67 10.85 9.27
C ARG A 204 6.51 11.38 7.86
N TYR A 205 5.62 12.36 7.70
CA TYR A 205 5.44 13.06 6.43
C TYR A 205 6.77 13.58 5.88
N HIS A 206 7.02 13.31 4.61
CA HIS A 206 8.21 13.77 3.92
C HIS A 206 7.85 14.73 2.78
N ARG A 207 8.54 15.87 2.70
CA ARG A 207 8.24 16.94 1.72
C ARG A 207 8.40 16.53 0.26
N THR A 208 9.08 15.42 -0.01
CA THR A 208 9.22 14.87 -1.36
C THR A 208 7.95 14.21 -1.91
N ALA A 209 6.88 14.09 -1.11
CA ALA A 209 5.59 13.53 -1.58
C ALA A 209 5.13 14.16 -2.90
N GLY A 210 5.27 15.49 -3.03
CA GLY A 210 4.89 16.23 -4.23
C GLY A 210 5.79 16.06 -5.47
N ALA A 211 6.96 15.45 -5.34
CA ALA A 211 7.97 15.47 -6.41
C ALA A 211 7.54 14.73 -7.69
N LYS A 212 6.68 13.73 -7.58
CA LYS A 212 6.23 12.91 -8.72
C LYS A 212 5.00 13.46 -9.44
N TYR A 213 4.23 14.36 -8.80
CA TYR A 213 3.00 14.92 -9.40
C TYR A 213 3.28 15.66 -10.72
N ALA A 214 4.29 16.52 -10.74
CA ALA A 214 4.69 17.20 -11.98
C ALA A 214 5.10 16.23 -13.09
N MET A 215 5.62 15.06 -12.75
CA MET A 215 6.03 14.05 -13.73
C MET A 215 4.84 13.43 -14.47
N ILE A 216 3.66 13.38 -13.84
CA ILE A 216 2.40 12.91 -14.44
C ILE A 216 1.48 14.04 -14.90
N GLY A 217 1.99 15.28 -14.94
CA GLY A 217 1.25 16.45 -15.40
C GLY A 217 0.29 17.05 -14.36
N GLU A 218 0.40 16.67 -13.10
CA GLU A 218 -0.43 17.16 -12.01
C GLU A 218 0.30 18.13 -11.09
N LYS A 219 -0.47 18.88 -10.30
CA LYS A 219 0.07 19.82 -9.30
C LYS A 219 -0.17 19.24 -7.90
N TYR A 220 0.84 19.32 -7.06
CA TYR A 220 0.74 18.94 -5.65
C TYR A 220 0.33 20.13 -4.79
N HIS A 221 -0.91 20.15 -4.32
CA HIS A 221 -1.45 21.20 -3.46
C HIS A 221 -2.22 20.58 -2.29
N PRO A 222 -1.52 19.99 -1.31
CA PRO A 222 -2.19 19.35 -0.17
C PRO A 222 -2.88 20.42 0.71
N PRO A 223 -4.06 20.11 1.30
CA PRO A 223 -4.82 21.03 2.14
C PRO A 223 -4.29 21.07 3.59
N PHE A 224 -2.96 20.97 3.77
CA PHE A 224 -2.26 21.12 5.06
C PHE A 224 -0.91 21.79 4.86
N ASP A 225 -0.34 22.34 5.95
CA ASP A 225 0.97 23.03 5.88
C ASP A 225 2.12 22.02 5.84
N THR A 226 2.69 21.82 4.65
CA THR A 226 3.80 20.89 4.39
C THR A 226 5.12 21.28 5.08
N ARG A 227 5.21 22.49 5.65
CA ARG A 227 6.41 22.98 6.36
C ARG A 227 6.43 22.58 7.84
N LYS A 228 5.26 22.26 8.40
CA LYS A 228 5.14 21.84 9.79
C LYS A 228 5.72 20.44 9.99
N THR A 229 6.29 20.22 11.16
CA THR A 229 6.68 18.89 11.63
C THR A 229 5.51 18.24 12.34
N PRO A 230 5.18 16.98 12.04
CA PRO A 230 4.11 16.28 12.74
C PRO A 230 4.46 16.10 14.23
N GLN A 231 3.44 16.18 15.08
CA GLN A 231 3.57 15.98 16.52
C GLN A 231 3.39 14.49 16.87
N LEU A 232 4.14 14.03 17.86
CA LEU A 232 3.95 12.70 18.49
C LEU A 232 3.41 12.93 19.91
N PHE A 233 2.33 12.21 20.26
CA PHE A 233 1.69 12.27 21.57
C PHE A 233 1.84 10.94 22.31
#